data_4fe3c5910a5c33ea87a51f7289e4e032
#
_entry.id   4fe3c5910a5c33ea87a51f7289e4e032
#
_cell.length_a   1.000
_cell.length_b   1.000
_cell.length_c   1.000
_cell.angle_alpha   90.00
_cell.angle_beta   90.00
_cell.angle_gamma   90.00
#
_symmetry.space_group_name_H-M   'P 1'
#
loop_
_entity.id
_entity.type
_entity.pdbx_description
1 polymer ?
#
loop_
_entity_poly.entity_id
_entity_poly.type
_entity_poly.pdbx_seq_one_letter_code
_entity_poly.pdbx_strand_id
1 'polypeptide(L)'
;MTHFSLSAQRVPEVPAALLDALRLARRVVVFSGAGMSAESGIPTFRDAMHGLWAQFSPEELATPEGWEADPARVWAWYEWRRGLVLRAAPHAGHLALGQLAGALSRLAGHEVRVDVVTQNVDDLHERTGVKEVQHLHGSLFAPRCSACQQPGEFAGVPPIEPVASLIPPRCQHCQGFIRPGVVWFGESLPQGAWQRTEALMADCDVLLVVGTSGVVYPAAGLPAAARQAGKWVAEINPTPSELSSHVHLHWQTTAAQGLGRLLETLTTQGAS
;
A
#
# COMPACT_ATOMS: atom_id res chain seq x y z
N MET A 1 12.47 -29.11 -28.60
CA MET A 1 11.64 -27.91 -28.54
C MET A 1 10.43 -28.22 -27.71
N THR A 2 10.49 -28.03 -26.41
CA THR A 2 9.37 -28.26 -25.48
C THR A 2 8.59 -26.95 -25.36
N HIS A 3 7.41 -26.91 -25.97
CA HIS A 3 6.48 -25.82 -25.78
C HIS A 3 6.00 -25.81 -24.31
N PHE A 4 6.49 -24.88 -23.52
CA PHE A 4 5.84 -24.50 -22.27
C PHE A 4 4.56 -23.77 -22.64
N SER A 5 3.45 -24.47 -22.60
CA SER A 5 2.11 -23.88 -22.64
C SER A 5 1.92 -23.14 -21.31
N LEU A 6 1.97 -21.82 -21.34
CA LEU A 6 1.47 -20.98 -20.25
C LEU A 6 -0.05 -21.21 -20.22
N SER A 7 -0.51 -22.14 -19.40
CA SER A 7 -1.91 -22.22 -19.06
C SER A 7 -2.27 -20.89 -18.38
N ALA A 8 -3.11 -20.08 -19.03
CA ALA A 8 -3.70 -18.91 -18.42
C ALA A 8 -4.40 -19.37 -17.13
N GLN A 9 -3.79 -19.14 -15.99
CA GLN A 9 -4.39 -19.47 -14.70
C GLN A 9 -5.70 -18.68 -14.61
N ARG A 10 -6.80 -19.43 -14.54
CA ARG A 10 -8.14 -18.84 -14.44
C ARG A 10 -8.21 -18.06 -13.13
N VAL A 11 -8.52 -16.76 -13.21
CA VAL A 11 -8.72 -15.93 -12.02
C VAL A 11 -9.79 -16.61 -11.14
N PRO A 12 -9.52 -16.86 -9.86
CA PRO A 12 -10.48 -17.49 -8.97
C PRO A 12 -11.77 -16.67 -8.90
N GLU A 13 -12.91 -17.36 -8.82
CA GLU A 13 -14.19 -16.68 -8.60
C GLU A 13 -14.21 -15.96 -7.25
N VAL A 14 -15.02 -14.90 -7.17
CA VAL A 14 -15.22 -14.18 -5.90
C VAL A 14 -15.90 -15.12 -4.91
N PRO A 15 -15.32 -15.36 -3.73
CA PRO A 15 -15.94 -16.23 -2.74
C PRO A 15 -17.32 -15.69 -2.29
N ALA A 16 -18.32 -16.59 -2.26
CA ALA A 16 -19.68 -16.21 -1.87
C ALA A 16 -19.73 -15.52 -0.50
N ALA A 17 -18.99 -16.03 0.48
CA ALA A 17 -18.92 -15.42 1.81
C ALA A 17 -18.41 -13.98 1.80
N LEU A 18 -17.51 -13.61 0.87
CA LEU A 18 -17.07 -12.23 0.69
C LEU A 18 -18.20 -11.36 0.13
N LEU A 19 -18.90 -11.84 -0.89
CA LEU A 19 -20.03 -11.11 -1.47
C LEU A 19 -21.16 -10.90 -0.47
N ASP A 20 -21.48 -11.91 0.34
CA ASP A 20 -22.51 -11.82 1.37
C ASP A 20 -22.15 -10.80 2.45
N ALA A 21 -20.88 -10.79 2.91
CA ALA A 21 -20.41 -9.80 3.87
C ALA A 21 -20.47 -8.38 3.29
N LEU A 22 -20.05 -8.19 2.03
CA LEU A 22 -20.05 -6.89 1.38
C LEU A 22 -21.45 -6.35 1.09
N ARG A 23 -22.42 -7.21 0.81
CA ARG A 23 -23.83 -6.80 0.61
C ARG A 23 -24.47 -6.18 1.86
N LEU A 24 -24.04 -6.64 3.03
CA LEU A 24 -24.57 -6.16 4.31
C LEU A 24 -23.80 -4.96 4.86
N ALA A 25 -22.59 -4.72 4.33
CA ALA A 25 -21.71 -3.68 4.83
C ALA A 25 -22.21 -2.27 4.48
N ARG A 26 -22.02 -1.34 5.40
CA ARG A 26 -22.15 0.11 5.18
C ARG A 26 -20.79 0.79 5.09
N ARG A 27 -19.77 0.19 5.72
CA ARG A 27 -18.41 0.72 5.79
C ARG A 27 -17.41 -0.38 5.55
N VAL A 28 -16.64 -0.22 4.50
CA VAL A 28 -15.56 -1.13 4.12
C VAL A 28 -14.24 -0.39 4.27
N VAL A 29 -13.29 -0.98 4.95
CA VAL A 29 -11.91 -0.50 4.97
C VAL A 29 -11.04 -1.43 4.16
N VAL A 30 -10.23 -0.87 3.26
CA VAL A 30 -9.19 -1.58 2.54
C VAL A 30 -7.85 -1.27 3.20
N PHE A 31 -7.18 -2.29 3.71
CA PHE A 31 -5.86 -2.21 4.32
C PHE A 31 -4.83 -2.83 3.38
N SER A 32 -4.02 -2.00 2.72
CA SER A 32 -3.10 -2.47 1.70
C SER A 32 -1.63 -2.44 2.13
N GLY A 33 -0.85 -3.37 1.57
CA GLY A 33 0.59 -3.42 1.68
C GLY A 33 1.27 -3.47 0.30
N ALA A 34 2.58 -3.70 0.26
CA ALA A 34 3.41 -3.60 -0.95
C ALA A 34 2.97 -4.52 -2.10
N GLY A 35 2.36 -5.65 -1.79
CA GLY A 35 1.76 -6.54 -2.79
C GLY A 35 0.63 -5.91 -3.60
N MET A 36 0.00 -4.84 -3.07
CA MET A 36 -0.99 -4.06 -3.82
C MET A 36 -0.37 -3.37 -5.04
N SER A 37 0.89 -2.94 -4.96
CA SER A 37 1.57 -2.21 -6.04
C SER A 37 2.55 -3.06 -6.86
N ALA A 38 2.74 -4.33 -6.48
CA ALA A 38 3.71 -5.22 -7.13
C ALA A 38 3.42 -5.43 -8.64
N GLU A 39 2.16 -5.63 -9.01
CA GLU A 39 1.73 -5.80 -10.41
C GLU A 39 1.78 -4.48 -11.23
N SER A 40 1.98 -3.34 -10.58
CA SER A 40 2.32 -2.07 -11.23
C SER A 40 3.83 -1.91 -11.50
N GLY A 41 4.63 -2.94 -11.17
CA GLY A 41 6.08 -2.92 -11.36
C GLY A 41 6.84 -2.19 -10.25
N ILE A 42 6.19 -1.90 -9.11
CA ILE A 42 6.84 -1.33 -7.94
C ILE A 42 7.29 -2.49 -7.04
N PRO A 43 8.62 -2.73 -6.91
CA PRO A 43 9.13 -3.81 -6.06
C PRO A 43 8.78 -3.54 -4.59
N THR A 44 8.49 -4.61 -3.85
CA THR A 44 8.40 -4.50 -2.39
C THR A 44 9.74 -4.01 -1.83
N PHE A 45 9.76 -3.57 -0.57
CA PHE A 45 11.01 -3.14 0.05
C PHE A 45 12.09 -4.24 -0.03
N ARG A 46 11.70 -5.48 0.23
CA ARG A 46 12.59 -6.66 0.16
C ARG A 46 13.06 -6.95 -1.26
N ASP A 47 12.15 -6.87 -2.23
CA ASP A 47 12.49 -7.13 -3.63
C ASP A 47 13.34 -6.00 -4.24
N ALA A 48 13.27 -4.80 -3.71
CA ALA A 48 14.09 -3.68 -4.13
C ALA A 48 15.56 -3.80 -3.67
N MET A 49 15.86 -4.71 -2.71
CA MET A 49 17.20 -4.98 -2.20
C MET A 49 17.97 -5.95 -3.12
N HIS A 50 18.11 -5.58 -4.40
CA HIS A 50 18.89 -6.34 -5.38
C HIS A 50 19.76 -5.42 -6.25
N GLY A 51 20.61 -5.96 -7.10
CA GLY A 51 21.54 -5.19 -7.91
C GLY A 51 22.50 -4.35 -7.07
N LEU A 52 22.58 -3.05 -7.33
CA LEU A 52 23.41 -2.11 -6.56
C LEU A 52 23.05 -2.12 -5.06
N TRP A 53 21.78 -2.34 -4.72
CA TRP A 53 21.30 -2.25 -3.35
C TRP A 53 21.41 -3.55 -2.55
N ALA A 54 21.76 -4.67 -3.20
CA ALA A 54 21.92 -5.98 -2.55
C ALA A 54 23.04 -6.03 -1.49
N GLN A 55 23.97 -5.10 -1.56
CA GLN A 55 25.10 -5.01 -0.61
C GLN A 55 24.77 -4.20 0.66
N PHE A 56 23.59 -3.59 0.75
CA PHE A 56 23.17 -2.78 1.90
C PHE A 56 22.06 -3.49 2.67
N SER A 57 22.00 -3.24 3.97
CA SER A 57 20.92 -3.74 4.82
C SER A 57 19.76 -2.76 4.87
N PRO A 58 18.55 -3.23 5.25
CA PRO A 58 17.42 -2.34 5.54
C PRO A 58 17.75 -1.24 6.56
N GLU A 59 18.58 -1.56 7.55
CA GLU A 59 19.02 -0.63 8.59
C GLU A 59 19.85 0.52 8.02
N GLU A 60 20.65 0.26 7.00
CA GLU A 60 21.46 1.30 6.34
C GLU A 60 20.65 2.24 5.44
N LEU A 61 19.48 1.81 4.97
CA LEU A 61 18.66 2.55 4.00
C LEU A 61 17.34 3.09 4.56
N ALA A 62 16.85 2.54 5.66
CA ALA A 62 15.53 2.86 6.18
C ALA A 62 15.50 3.05 7.71
N THR A 63 16.52 3.69 8.27
CA THR A 63 16.57 4.11 9.67
C THR A 63 17.12 5.54 9.79
N PRO A 64 16.85 6.24 10.91
CA PRO A 64 17.51 7.52 11.21
C PRO A 64 19.03 7.41 11.26
N GLU A 65 19.56 6.33 11.81
CA GLU A 65 21.01 6.07 11.94
C GLU A 65 21.67 5.90 10.57
N GLY A 66 20.99 5.16 9.65
CA GLY A 66 21.47 5.02 8.26
C GLY A 66 21.51 6.36 7.53
N TRP A 67 20.51 7.22 7.78
CA TRP A 67 20.50 8.58 7.26
C TRP A 67 21.63 9.44 7.82
N GLU A 68 21.87 9.40 9.11
CA GLU A 68 22.97 10.16 9.75
C GLU A 68 24.34 9.69 9.24
N ALA A 69 24.51 8.41 9.01
CA ALA A 69 25.75 7.83 8.50
C ALA A 69 26.03 8.24 7.04
N ASP A 70 25.04 8.18 6.16
CA ASP A 70 25.19 8.52 4.74
C ASP A 70 23.89 9.06 4.12
N PRO A 71 23.59 10.35 4.31
CA PRO A 71 22.39 10.96 3.73
C PRO A 71 22.32 10.87 2.20
N ALA A 72 23.47 10.91 1.53
CA ALA A 72 23.52 10.89 0.08
C ALA A 72 23.18 9.52 -0.50
N ARG A 73 23.58 8.43 0.17
CA ARG A 73 23.18 7.07 -0.18
C ARG A 73 21.68 6.86 0.02
N VAL A 74 21.18 7.20 1.20
CA VAL A 74 19.75 7.03 1.53
C VAL A 74 18.87 7.86 0.60
N TRP A 75 19.26 9.12 0.32
CA TRP A 75 18.55 9.96 -0.64
C TRP A 75 18.53 9.34 -2.04
N ALA A 76 19.67 8.82 -2.52
CA ALA A 76 19.77 8.16 -3.82
C ALA A 76 18.85 6.94 -3.93
N TRP A 77 18.78 6.12 -2.89
CA TRP A 77 17.86 4.98 -2.80
C TRP A 77 16.39 5.41 -2.95
N TYR A 78 15.96 6.40 -2.19
CA TYR A 78 14.57 6.85 -2.22
C TYR A 78 14.23 7.62 -3.49
N GLU A 79 15.15 8.39 -4.07
CA GLU A 79 14.93 9.05 -5.36
C GLU A 79 14.80 8.05 -6.50
N TRP A 80 15.61 7.01 -6.53
CA TRP A 80 15.43 5.92 -7.49
C TRP A 80 14.06 5.26 -7.33
N ARG A 81 13.64 4.94 -6.11
CA ARG A 81 12.31 4.37 -5.84
C ARG A 81 11.19 5.32 -6.24
N ARG A 82 11.32 6.63 -5.96
CA ARG A 82 10.37 7.65 -6.43
C ARG A 82 10.27 7.65 -7.94
N GLY A 83 11.38 7.50 -8.64
CA GLY A 83 11.43 7.35 -10.09
C GLY A 83 10.68 6.13 -10.61
N LEU A 84 10.76 4.98 -9.92
CA LEU A 84 9.97 3.78 -10.25
C LEU A 84 8.47 4.07 -10.13
N VAL A 85 8.05 4.68 -9.02
CA VAL A 85 6.62 5.03 -8.79
C VAL A 85 6.10 6.02 -9.83
N LEU A 86 6.88 7.04 -10.19
CA LEU A 86 6.47 8.01 -11.22
C LEU A 86 6.23 7.38 -12.59
N ARG A 87 6.96 6.32 -12.93
CA ARG A 87 6.81 5.58 -14.20
C ARG A 87 5.74 4.49 -14.14
N ALA A 88 5.35 4.06 -12.94
CA ALA A 88 4.32 3.05 -12.75
C ALA A 88 2.92 3.62 -13.05
N ALA A 89 2.03 2.74 -13.48
CA ALA A 89 0.61 3.05 -13.63
C ALA A 89 -0.25 2.22 -12.67
N PRO A 90 -1.36 2.76 -12.16
CA PRO A 90 -2.34 1.97 -11.43
C PRO A 90 -2.83 0.79 -12.28
N HIS A 91 -2.84 -0.40 -11.71
CA HIS A 91 -3.39 -1.60 -12.36
C HIS A 91 -4.89 -1.80 -12.04
N ALA A 92 -5.51 -2.85 -12.60
CA ALA A 92 -6.93 -3.15 -12.46
C ALA A 92 -7.45 -3.13 -11.00
N GLY A 93 -6.64 -3.58 -10.04
CA GLY A 93 -7.00 -3.56 -8.61
C GLY A 93 -7.11 -2.13 -8.05
N HIS A 94 -6.19 -1.24 -8.39
CA HIS A 94 -6.28 0.17 -7.99
C HIS A 94 -7.50 0.85 -8.63
N LEU A 95 -7.73 0.62 -9.94
CA LEU A 95 -8.89 1.16 -10.65
C LEU A 95 -10.20 0.64 -10.05
N ALA A 96 -10.21 -0.63 -9.62
CA ALA A 96 -11.37 -1.22 -8.95
C ALA A 96 -11.68 -0.53 -7.63
N LEU A 97 -10.66 -0.20 -6.82
CA LEU A 97 -10.87 0.52 -5.55
C LEU A 97 -11.49 1.90 -5.76
N GLY A 98 -11.07 2.64 -6.79
CA GLY A 98 -11.68 3.94 -7.14
C GLY A 98 -13.18 3.86 -7.47
N GLN A 99 -13.67 2.69 -7.87
CA GLN A 99 -15.08 2.46 -8.25
C GLN A 99 -15.86 1.63 -7.22
N LEU A 100 -15.19 1.07 -6.22
CA LEU A 100 -15.75 0.04 -5.33
C LEU A 100 -16.94 0.55 -4.52
N ALA A 101 -16.86 1.76 -3.96
CA ALA A 101 -17.95 2.36 -3.18
C ALA A 101 -19.25 2.46 -3.99
N GLY A 102 -19.17 2.94 -5.23
CA GLY A 102 -20.33 3.05 -6.12
C GLY A 102 -20.90 1.69 -6.53
N ALA A 103 -20.05 0.70 -6.78
CA ALA A 103 -20.49 -0.65 -7.13
C ALA A 103 -21.17 -1.34 -5.95
N LEU A 104 -20.60 -1.24 -4.76
CA LEU A 104 -21.19 -1.79 -3.53
C LEU A 104 -22.51 -1.11 -3.17
N SER A 105 -22.61 0.22 -3.30
CA SER A 105 -23.84 0.95 -3.01
C SER A 105 -24.99 0.53 -3.93
N ARG A 106 -24.71 0.29 -5.21
CA ARG A 106 -25.71 -0.23 -6.15
C ARG A 106 -26.18 -1.64 -5.78
N LEU A 107 -25.23 -2.54 -5.44
CA LEU A 107 -25.55 -3.91 -5.05
C LEU A 107 -26.35 -3.98 -3.75
N ALA A 108 -25.96 -3.19 -2.77
CA ALA A 108 -26.55 -3.20 -1.42
C ALA A 108 -27.89 -2.46 -1.35
N GLY A 109 -28.21 -1.57 -2.29
CA GLY A 109 -29.39 -0.71 -2.27
C GLY A 109 -29.32 0.40 -1.21
N HIS A 110 -28.14 0.66 -0.64
CA HIS A 110 -27.88 1.75 0.31
C HIS A 110 -26.44 2.29 0.11
N GLU A 111 -26.16 3.45 0.69
CA GLU A 111 -24.81 4.03 0.61
C GLU A 111 -23.78 3.13 1.34
N VAL A 112 -22.70 2.80 0.64
CA VAL A 112 -21.54 2.09 1.18
C VAL A 112 -20.31 3.00 1.05
N ARG A 113 -19.63 3.24 2.16
CA ARG A 113 -18.36 3.98 2.20
C ARG A 113 -17.19 3.00 2.12
N VAL A 114 -16.19 3.39 1.34
CA VAL A 114 -14.93 2.64 1.22
C VAL A 114 -13.77 3.57 1.55
N ASP A 115 -13.05 3.27 2.60
CA ASP A 115 -11.88 4.00 3.04
C ASP A 115 -10.63 3.17 2.79
N VAL A 116 -9.50 3.82 2.46
CA VAL A 116 -8.22 3.15 2.20
C VAL A 116 -7.20 3.54 3.25
N VAL A 117 -6.63 2.53 3.89
CA VAL A 117 -5.47 2.62 4.77
C VAL A 117 -4.33 1.85 4.10
N THR A 118 -3.18 2.47 3.96
CA THR A 118 -2.06 1.82 3.26
C THR A 118 -0.75 1.90 4.05
N GLN A 119 0.03 0.83 3.95
CA GLN A 119 1.42 0.80 4.36
C GLN A 119 2.35 1.28 3.24
N ASN A 120 1.81 1.44 2.02
CA ASN A 120 2.58 1.87 0.87
C ASN A 120 2.93 3.35 0.94
N VAL A 121 4.05 3.68 0.33
CA VAL A 121 4.57 5.04 0.25
C VAL A 121 4.43 5.64 -1.15
N ASP A 122 3.84 4.89 -2.10
CA ASP A 122 3.45 5.35 -3.43
C ASP A 122 2.09 6.07 -3.39
N ASP A 123 1.68 6.66 -4.52
CA ASP A 123 0.43 7.44 -4.69
C ASP A 123 -0.54 6.76 -5.68
N LEU A 124 -0.42 5.43 -5.91
CA LEU A 124 -1.24 4.75 -6.91
C LEU A 124 -2.73 4.72 -6.56
N HIS A 125 -3.08 4.72 -5.29
CA HIS A 125 -4.47 4.80 -4.85
C HIS A 125 -5.09 6.16 -5.23
N GLU A 126 -4.40 7.26 -4.97
CA GLU A 126 -4.85 8.62 -5.26
C GLU A 126 -5.02 8.84 -6.76
N ARG A 127 -4.13 8.27 -7.58
CA ARG A 127 -4.22 8.38 -9.05
C ARG A 127 -5.49 7.77 -9.64
N THR A 128 -6.22 6.94 -8.87
CA THR A 128 -7.51 6.36 -9.30
C THR A 128 -8.72 7.09 -8.73
N GLY A 129 -8.51 8.21 -8.07
CA GLY A 129 -9.57 9.03 -7.50
C GLY A 129 -10.04 8.59 -6.11
N VAL A 130 -9.34 7.65 -5.47
CA VAL A 130 -9.53 7.34 -4.05
C VAL A 130 -9.17 8.58 -3.24
N LYS A 131 -10.11 9.04 -2.40
CA LYS A 131 -9.93 10.21 -1.55
C LYS A 131 -9.48 9.79 -0.15
N GLU A 132 -8.73 10.68 0.50
CA GLU A 132 -8.35 10.54 1.93
C GLU A 132 -7.65 9.22 2.27
N VAL A 133 -6.68 8.79 1.45
CA VAL A 133 -5.85 7.62 1.74
C VAL A 133 -5.04 7.86 3.01
N GLN A 134 -5.11 6.92 3.97
CA GLN A 134 -4.33 7.01 5.21
C GLN A 134 -2.98 6.30 5.03
N HIS A 135 -1.92 7.07 4.83
CA HIS A 135 -0.55 6.55 4.68
C HIS A 135 0.10 6.33 6.04
N LEU A 136 0.17 5.09 6.51
CA LEU A 136 0.77 4.75 7.81
C LEU A 136 2.29 4.92 7.82
N HIS A 137 2.95 4.71 6.68
CA HIS A 137 4.41 4.81 6.58
C HIS A 137 4.88 6.06 5.81
N GLY A 138 4.04 7.10 5.77
CA GLY A 138 4.35 8.33 5.06
C GLY A 138 4.27 8.20 3.55
N SER A 139 4.90 9.13 2.81
CA SER A 139 4.83 9.17 1.36
C SER A 139 6.18 9.54 0.73
N LEU A 140 6.50 8.90 -0.39
CA LEU A 140 7.65 9.28 -1.23
C LEU A 140 7.50 10.69 -1.83
N PHE A 141 6.28 11.21 -1.90
CA PHE A 141 5.97 12.50 -2.52
C PHE A 141 5.82 13.67 -1.53
N ALA A 142 6.08 13.42 -0.24
CA ALA A 142 6.01 14.44 0.81
C ALA A 142 7.35 14.60 1.54
N PRO A 143 8.43 15.03 0.85
CA PRO A 143 9.74 15.20 1.48
C PRO A 143 9.69 16.27 2.57
N ARG A 144 10.55 16.16 3.58
CA ARG A 144 10.64 17.11 4.68
C ARG A 144 12.07 17.37 5.10
N CYS A 145 12.31 18.47 5.77
CA CYS A 145 13.61 18.76 6.36
C CYS A 145 13.91 17.78 7.52
N SER A 146 15.11 17.20 7.53
CA SER A 146 15.54 16.31 8.61
C SER A 146 15.73 17.04 9.95
N ALA A 147 16.01 18.35 9.93
CA ALA A 147 16.27 19.14 11.13
C ALA A 147 15.03 19.88 11.65
N CYS A 148 14.35 20.67 10.80
CA CYS A 148 13.24 21.53 11.25
C CYS A 148 11.84 20.98 10.89
N GLN A 149 11.76 19.82 10.24
CA GLN A 149 10.53 19.13 9.83
C GLN A 149 9.63 19.92 8.87
N GLN A 150 10.03 21.08 8.40
CA GLN A 150 9.28 21.83 7.39
C GLN A 150 9.21 21.03 6.09
N PRO A 151 8.10 21.14 5.31
CA PRO A 151 8.01 20.54 3.99
C PRO A 151 9.22 20.91 3.13
N GLY A 152 9.68 19.96 2.34
CA GLY A 152 10.80 20.12 1.43
C GLY A 152 10.37 20.02 -0.03
N GLU A 153 11.28 20.34 -0.91
CA GLU A 153 11.10 20.23 -2.35
C GLU A 153 12.11 19.25 -2.96
N PHE A 154 11.72 18.59 -4.02
CA PHE A 154 12.62 17.73 -4.79
C PHE A 154 13.51 18.58 -5.69
N ALA A 155 14.78 18.21 -5.81
CA ALA A 155 15.70 18.81 -6.76
C ALA A 155 15.75 17.96 -8.05
N GLY A 156 14.99 18.37 -9.07
CA GLY A 156 15.06 17.77 -10.40
C GLY A 156 14.31 16.44 -10.57
N VAL A 157 14.68 15.73 -11.63
CA VAL A 157 14.09 14.44 -12.04
C VAL A 157 14.83 13.31 -11.36
N PRO A 158 14.13 12.31 -10.80
CA PRO A 158 14.78 11.17 -10.17
C PRO A 158 15.54 10.32 -11.19
N PRO A 159 16.61 9.62 -10.77
CA PRO A 159 17.38 8.77 -11.66
C PRO A 159 16.56 7.59 -12.18
N ILE A 160 16.79 7.20 -13.43
CA ILE A 160 16.15 6.03 -14.05
C ILE A 160 16.79 4.75 -13.50
N GLU A 161 18.13 4.73 -13.51
CA GLU A 161 18.91 3.61 -12.97
C GLU A 161 19.37 3.92 -11.54
N PRO A 162 19.62 2.89 -10.72
CA PRO A 162 20.19 3.07 -9.40
C PRO A 162 21.53 3.79 -9.44
N VAL A 163 21.70 4.82 -8.60
CA VAL A 163 22.98 5.52 -8.40
C VAL A 163 23.42 5.37 -6.94
N ALA A 164 24.72 5.20 -6.73
CA ALA A 164 25.24 4.92 -5.40
C ALA A 164 25.10 6.10 -4.41
N SER A 165 25.06 7.32 -4.91
CA SER A 165 25.02 8.54 -4.10
C SER A 165 24.35 9.68 -4.86
N LEU A 166 23.53 10.46 -4.15
CA LEU A 166 22.90 11.67 -4.65
C LEU A 166 22.74 12.65 -3.49
N ILE A 167 23.29 13.86 -3.62
CA ILE A 167 23.26 14.83 -2.54
C ILE A 167 21.82 15.30 -2.30
N PRO A 168 21.29 15.17 -1.06
CA PRO A 168 19.97 15.69 -0.73
C PRO A 168 19.88 17.20 -0.89
N PRO A 169 18.73 17.77 -1.28
CA PRO A 169 18.51 19.20 -1.31
C PRO A 169 18.67 19.83 0.08
N ARG A 170 18.93 21.14 0.12
CA ARG A 170 18.98 21.91 1.35
C ARG A 170 17.62 22.56 1.65
N CYS A 171 17.24 22.53 2.90
CA CYS A 171 16.05 23.21 3.39
C CYS A 171 16.21 24.73 3.23
N GLN A 172 15.21 25.39 2.69
CA GLN A 172 15.24 26.85 2.51
C GLN A 172 15.16 27.60 3.84
N HIS A 173 14.64 26.98 4.91
CA HIS A 173 14.48 27.61 6.22
C HIS A 173 15.74 27.50 7.12
N CYS A 174 16.36 26.31 7.17
CA CYS A 174 17.42 26.05 8.15
C CYS A 174 18.72 25.48 7.55
N GLN A 175 18.75 25.28 6.23
CA GLN A 175 19.87 24.69 5.50
C GLN A 175 20.18 23.23 5.87
N GLY A 176 19.35 22.56 6.69
CA GLY A 176 19.41 21.14 6.93
C GLY A 176 19.10 20.35 5.65
N PHE A 177 19.42 19.06 5.58
CA PHE A 177 19.10 18.26 4.43
C PHE A 177 17.59 17.95 4.36
N ILE A 178 17.05 17.93 3.14
CA ILE A 178 15.72 17.38 2.88
C ILE A 178 15.84 15.85 2.82
N ARG A 179 14.96 15.18 3.54
CA ARG A 179 14.86 13.71 3.58
C ARG A 179 13.57 13.22 2.94
N PRO A 180 13.48 11.93 2.54
CA PRO A 180 12.22 11.31 2.13
C PRO A 180 11.15 11.43 3.22
N GLY A 181 9.90 11.66 2.81
CA GLY A 181 8.76 11.81 3.74
C GLY A 181 8.20 10.49 4.25
N VAL A 182 8.97 9.43 4.18
CA VAL A 182 8.61 8.09 4.66
C VAL A 182 8.92 7.94 6.14
N VAL A 183 8.24 7.01 6.80
CA VAL A 183 8.56 6.56 8.17
C VAL A 183 9.62 5.47 8.08
N TRP A 184 10.71 5.64 8.79
CA TRP A 184 11.78 4.67 8.90
C TRP A 184 11.57 3.73 10.09
N PHE A 185 12.25 2.59 10.07
CA PHE A 185 12.30 1.69 11.22
C PHE A 185 12.84 2.45 12.43
N GLY A 186 12.19 2.26 13.59
CA GLY A 186 12.50 3.02 14.81
C GLY A 186 11.77 4.36 14.94
N GLU A 187 11.17 4.90 13.89
CA GLU A 187 10.35 6.11 13.97
C GLU A 187 8.90 5.81 14.34
N SER A 188 8.26 6.76 15.01
CA SER A 188 6.82 6.70 15.29
C SER A 188 6.01 6.92 14.02
N LEU A 189 4.90 6.20 13.90
CA LEU A 189 3.94 6.42 12.83
C LEU A 189 3.31 7.83 12.94
N PRO A 190 2.88 8.45 11.83
CA PRO A 190 2.20 9.74 11.85
C PRO A 190 0.95 9.68 12.71
N GLN A 191 0.93 10.41 13.83
CA GLN A 191 -0.13 10.32 14.84
C GLN A 191 -1.53 10.55 14.25
N GLY A 192 -1.69 11.53 13.37
CA GLY A 192 -2.98 11.82 12.73
C GLY A 192 -3.48 10.66 11.85
N ALA A 193 -2.58 10.07 11.02
CA ALA A 193 -2.94 8.92 10.19
C ALA A 193 -3.25 7.68 11.04
N TRP A 194 -2.51 7.47 12.13
CA TRP A 194 -2.75 6.36 13.05
C TRP A 194 -4.11 6.48 13.74
N GLN A 195 -4.40 7.63 14.37
CA GLN A 195 -5.69 7.89 15.04
C GLN A 195 -6.87 7.75 14.07
N ARG A 196 -6.72 8.29 12.84
CA ARG A 196 -7.76 8.13 11.82
C ARG A 196 -7.95 6.66 11.45
N THR A 197 -6.86 5.91 11.31
CA THR A 197 -6.91 4.46 11.02
C THR A 197 -7.61 3.70 12.14
N GLU A 198 -7.29 3.95 13.41
CA GLU A 198 -7.97 3.30 14.55
C GLU A 198 -9.48 3.59 14.53
N ALA A 199 -9.88 4.82 14.25
CA ALA A 199 -11.29 5.19 14.13
C ALA A 199 -11.98 4.44 12.97
N LEU A 200 -11.34 4.34 11.79
CA LEU A 200 -11.86 3.61 10.64
C LEU A 200 -11.99 2.11 10.93
N MET A 201 -10.98 1.50 11.56
CA MET A 201 -11.01 0.09 11.96
C MET A 201 -12.11 -0.22 13.00
N ALA A 202 -12.34 0.70 13.95
CA ALA A 202 -13.40 0.55 14.94
C ALA A 202 -14.80 0.64 14.33
N ASP A 203 -14.95 1.40 13.25
CA ASP A 203 -16.24 1.75 12.65
C ASP A 203 -16.59 0.89 11.42
N CYS A 204 -15.63 0.16 10.83
CA CYS A 204 -15.90 -0.67 9.66
C CYS A 204 -16.76 -1.90 9.99
N ASP A 205 -17.50 -2.38 8.99
CA ASP A 205 -18.21 -3.66 9.02
C ASP A 205 -17.31 -4.76 8.41
N VAL A 206 -16.60 -4.41 7.33
CA VAL A 206 -15.73 -5.33 6.59
C VAL A 206 -14.34 -4.70 6.42
N LEU A 207 -13.31 -5.47 6.71
CA LEU A 207 -11.91 -5.16 6.44
C LEU A 207 -11.37 -6.06 5.33
N LEU A 208 -10.93 -5.45 4.22
CA LEU A 208 -10.23 -6.13 3.14
C LEU A 208 -8.72 -5.89 3.30
N VAL A 209 -7.98 -6.93 3.61
CA VAL A 209 -6.51 -6.92 3.73
C VAL A 209 -5.92 -7.33 2.39
N VAL A 210 -5.15 -6.46 1.74
CA VAL A 210 -4.69 -6.67 0.36
C VAL A 210 -3.18 -6.56 0.25
N GLY A 211 -2.52 -7.63 -0.19
CA GLY A 211 -1.11 -7.62 -0.55
C GLY A 211 -0.16 -7.23 0.57
N THR A 212 -0.43 -7.64 1.81
CA THR A 212 0.49 -7.41 2.94
C THR A 212 1.03 -8.73 3.49
N SER A 213 2.28 -8.72 3.93
CA SER A 213 2.91 -9.89 4.58
C SER A 213 2.50 -10.06 6.05
N GLY A 214 2.01 -8.99 6.69
CA GLY A 214 1.62 -9.02 8.10
C GLY A 214 2.77 -9.03 9.10
N VAL A 215 3.97 -8.58 8.72
CA VAL A 215 5.16 -8.64 9.60
C VAL A 215 5.63 -7.28 10.13
N VAL A 216 5.13 -6.17 9.59
CA VAL A 216 5.58 -4.82 9.96
C VAL A 216 4.66 -4.21 11.02
N TYR A 217 5.13 -4.21 12.26
CA TYR A 217 4.40 -3.64 13.40
C TYR A 217 4.67 -2.14 13.56
N PRO A 218 3.67 -1.37 14.09
CA PRO A 218 2.41 -1.83 14.70
C PRO A 218 1.28 -2.13 13.70
N ALA A 219 1.42 -1.73 12.42
CA ALA A 219 0.37 -1.82 11.41
C ALA A 219 -0.12 -3.27 11.18
N ALA A 220 0.77 -4.26 11.26
CA ALA A 220 0.43 -5.68 11.13
C ALA A 220 -0.55 -6.20 12.20
N GLY A 221 -0.68 -5.51 13.33
CA GLY A 221 -1.63 -5.88 14.38
C GLY A 221 -3.08 -5.48 14.09
N LEU A 222 -3.32 -4.54 13.18
CA LEU A 222 -4.65 -3.97 12.91
C LEU A 222 -5.68 -5.01 12.43
N PRO A 223 -5.38 -5.94 11.49
CA PRO A 223 -6.36 -6.92 11.04
C PRO A 223 -6.80 -7.89 12.15
N ALA A 224 -5.86 -8.34 12.98
CA ALA A 224 -6.17 -9.22 14.10
C ALA A 224 -7.02 -8.49 15.16
N ALA A 225 -6.70 -7.24 15.47
CA ALA A 225 -7.48 -6.40 16.38
C ALA A 225 -8.91 -6.15 15.86
N ALA A 226 -9.06 -5.85 14.56
CA ALA A 226 -10.36 -5.69 13.92
C ALA A 226 -11.21 -6.98 14.04
N ARG A 227 -10.61 -8.14 13.77
CA ARG A 227 -11.29 -9.43 13.92
C ARG A 227 -11.73 -9.69 15.37
N GLN A 228 -10.87 -9.41 16.35
CA GLN A 228 -11.21 -9.55 17.79
C GLN A 228 -12.35 -8.61 18.20
N ALA A 229 -12.43 -7.44 17.56
CA ALA A 229 -13.54 -6.49 17.73
C ALA A 229 -14.82 -6.89 16.95
N GLY A 230 -14.88 -8.10 16.39
CA GLY A 230 -16.05 -8.63 15.69
C GLY A 230 -16.23 -8.15 14.24
N LYS A 231 -15.22 -7.51 13.65
CA LYS A 231 -15.26 -7.08 12.24
C LYS A 231 -15.06 -8.28 11.32
N TRP A 232 -15.74 -8.29 10.18
CA TRP A 232 -15.50 -9.33 9.19
C TRP A 232 -14.22 -9.00 8.38
N VAL A 233 -13.27 -9.93 8.35
CA VAL A 233 -11.95 -9.70 7.77
C VAL A 233 -11.67 -10.70 6.67
N ALA A 234 -11.31 -10.24 5.47
CA ALA A 234 -10.82 -11.05 4.38
C ALA A 234 -9.43 -10.61 3.94
N GLU A 235 -8.61 -11.58 3.56
CA GLU A 235 -7.31 -11.37 2.97
C GLU A 235 -7.34 -11.70 1.47
N ILE A 236 -6.79 -10.81 0.64
CA ILE A 236 -6.53 -10.99 -0.79
C ILE A 236 -5.01 -11.01 -0.96
N ASN A 237 -4.45 -12.20 -1.17
CA ASN A 237 -3.00 -12.37 -1.28
C ASN A 237 -2.71 -13.65 -2.08
N PRO A 238 -1.73 -13.66 -3.00
CA PRO A 238 -1.43 -14.85 -3.81
C PRO A 238 -0.90 -16.02 -3.01
N THR A 239 -0.30 -15.76 -1.85
CA THR A 239 0.21 -16.77 -0.91
C THR A 239 -0.27 -16.47 0.50
N PRO A 240 -0.39 -17.46 1.38
CA PRO A 240 -0.65 -17.23 2.78
C PRO A 240 0.38 -16.29 3.41
N SER A 241 -0.08 -15.36 4.24
CA SER A 241 0.72 -14.45 5.05
C SER A 241 0.64 -14.81 6.54
N GLU A 242 1.35 -14.08 7.38
CA GLU A 242 1.20 -14.20 8.85
C GLU A 242 -0.23 -13.87 9.33
N LEU A 243 -1.01 -13.16 8.51
CA LEU A 243 -2.39 -12.79 8.85
C LEU A 243 -3.42 -13.85 8.47
N SER A 244 -3.08 -14.80 7.58
CA SER A 244 -4.07 -15.74 6.99
C SER A 244 -4.77 -16.62 8.03
N SER A 245 -4.12 -16.91 9.18
CA SER A 245 -4.74 -17.62 10.30
C SER A 245 -5.67 -16.73 11.15
N HIS A 246 -5.63 -15.43 10.97
CA HIS A 246 -6.35 -14.41 11.73
C HIS A 246 -7.48 -13.73 10.95
N VAL A 247 -7.84 -14.24 9.76
CA VAL A 247 -8.93 -13.71 8.93
C VAL A 247 -10.09 -14.70 8.85
N HIS A 248 -11.26 -14.25 8.39
CA HIS A 248 -12.40 -15.14 8.13
C HIS A 248 -12.26 -15.86 6.78
N LEU A 249 -11.58 -15.21 5.84
CA LEU A 249 -11.40 -15.70 4.49
C LEU A 249 -10.04 -15.29 3.96
N HIS A 250 -9.27 -16.25 3.43
CA HIS A 250 -8.12 -15.97 2.57
C HIS A 250 -8.52 -16.29 1.12
N TRP A 251 -8.58 -15.26 0.28
CA TRP A 251 -8.79 -15.42 -1.16
C TRP A 251 -7.45 -15.39 -1.86
N GLN A 252 -7.01 -16.56 -2.29
CA GLN A 252 -5.70 -16.78 -2.90
C GLN A 252 -5.70 -16.25 -4.35
N THR A 253 -5.39 -14.97 -4.49
CA THR A 253 -5.28 -14.27 -5.77
C THR A 253 -4.43 -13.02 -5.62
N THR A 254 -3.97 -12.44 -6.73
CA THR A 254 -3.24 -11.17 -6.70
C THR A 254 -4.19 -9.99 -6.48
N ALA A 255 -3.63 -8.83 -6.12
CA ALA A 255 -4.43 -7.62 -5.90
C ALA A 255 -5.16 -7.18 -7.19
N ALA A 256 -4.46 -7.18 -8.33
CA ALA A 256 -5.06 -6.78 -9.61
C ALA A 256 -6.18 -7.72 -10.04
N GLN A 257 -5.94 -9.03 -9.96
CA GLN A 257 -6.92 -10.05 -10.36
C GLN A 257 -8.12 -10.07 -9.40
N GLY A 258 -7.87 -10.13 -8.09
CA GLY A 258 -8.92 -10.26 -7.09
C GLY A 258 -9.84 -9.04 -7.05
N LEU A 259 -9.30 -7.84 -6.90
CA LEU A 259 -10.11 -6.63 -6.86
C LEU A 259 -10.77 -6.32 -8.21
N GLY A 260 -10.09 -6.57 -9.32
CA GLY A 260 -10.68 -6.46 -10.66
C GLY A 260 -11.87 -7.38 -10.83
N ARG A 261 -11.72 -8.68 -10.47
CA ARG A 261 -12.79 -9.67 -10.52
C ARG A 261 -13.94 -9.34 -9.58
N LEU A 262 -13.64 -8.81 -8.38
CA LEU A 262 -14.65 -8.34 -7.44
C LEU A 262 -15.51 -7.24 -8.08
N LEU A 263 -14.89 -6.20 -8.66
CA LEU A 263 -15.61 -5.10 -9.30
C LEU A 263 -16.49 -5.58 -10.45
N GLU A 264 -15.98 -6.46 -11.33
CA GLU A 264 -16.75 -7.07 -12.43
C GLU A 264 -18.00 -7.78 -11.90
N THR A 265 -17.83 -8.62 -10.87
CA THR A 265 -18.93 -9.38 -10.26
C THR A 265 -19.99 -8.46 -9.65
N LEU A 266 -19.57 -7.43 -8.90
CA LEU A 266 -20.48 -6.46 -8.30
C LEU A 266 -21.26 -5.65 -9.34
N THR A 267 -20.60 -5.31 -10.45
CA THR A 267 -21.21 -4.55 -11.53
C THR A 267 -22.25 -5.38 -12.28
N THR A 268 -21.95 -6.65 -12.54
CA THR A 268 -22.87 -7.56 -13.23
C THR A 268 -24.12 -7.87 -12.38
N GLN A 269 -23.95 -8.07 -11.07
CA GLN A 269 -25.06 -8.37 -10.15
C GLN A 269 -25.91 -7.14 -9.80
N GLY A 270 -25.33 -5.94 -9.85
CA GLY A 270 -26.06 -4.68 -9.59
C GLY A 270 -26.84 -4.14 -10.80
N ALA A 271 -26.72 -4.82 -11.98
CA ALA A 271 -27.46 -4.48 -13.19
C ALA A 271 -28.70 -5.34 -13.40
N SER A 272 -28.90 -6.36 -12.58
CA SER A 272 -30.07 -7.27 -12.58
C SER A 272 -31.04 -6.91 -11.46
#